data_a1686d56b783a5162d2937c1ad2f088b
#
_entry.id   a1686d56b783a5162d2937c1ad2f088b
#
_cell.length_a   1.000
_cell.length_b   1.000
_cell.length_c   1.000
_cell.angle_alpha   90.00
_cell.angle_beta   90.00
_cell.angle_gamma   90.00
#
_symmetry.space_group_name_H-M   'P 1'
#
loop_
_entity.id
_entity.type
_entity.pdbx_description
1 polymer ?
#
loop_
_entity_poly.entity_id
_entity_poly.type
_entity_poly.pdbx_seq_one_letter_code
_entity_poly.pdbx_strand_id
1 'polypeptide(L)'
;MRLRWGVALVVAAVACATAGTARASTALIVTGHGWGHGVGLSQWGAYGYARHGWKYRRILAHYYPGTKMSQVGDLRVRVLLAQGQASVTVGCATPMVVTDGRRLTRKLRAGIYGVGPRLVLPARRHGRGLSFGHLAVFECPRAPLMFNGREYHGTLVLRSRGGGVAVINGLPLDTYLRGVVPSESPSHWPLAALEAQAVAARSYAVAELRPSSWYDLVPTTADQVYGGVRAERPSTDRAVYATRGQVLTWNGQVARTYYSSSSGGRTEAVQDAWPGAAPIPYLRSVPDPYDTYSPHHDWGPYNFSSSRLAAALGLGSAVESVGTVRDSSFRARSVVFHLASGSLVRRSGTQVARALHLLSSWFSIGQLQVSTSSTHLLYGSRVTVTARAANVEGAVLQARTTTGAWRALRNVGRVTRLTFQPRASTAYRLVAPGTNGPSVPVAVAPRVQVHAQSPRLLVGDVSPRPDASVAVWRLVRGRWRIVAHPILDSTGSFRTPLALRPVDYRITVAAGRLAATQTSLHLTRRMLQSLR
;
A
#
# COMPACT_ATOMS: atom_id res chain seq x y z
N MET A 1 -1.72 13.21 -85.53
CA MET A 1 -1.28 12.56 -84.32
C MET A 1 -1.35 13.54 -83.14
N ARG A 2 -2.45 13.53 -82.38
CA ARG A 2 -2.61 14.40 -81.20
C ARG A 2 -2.68 13.50 -79.97
N LEU A 3 -1.58 13.52 -79.16
CA LEU A 3 -1.48 12.81 -77.89
C LEU A 3 -2.35 13.53 -76.86
N ARG A 4 -3.45 12.91 -76.41
CA ARG A 4 -4.26 13.40 -75.31
C ARG A 4 -3.63 12.90 -74.00
N TRP A 5 -3.00 13.76 -73.26
CA TRP A 5 -2.60 13.56 -71.87
C TRP A 5 -3.84 13.62 -71.01
N GLY A 6 -4.27 12.48 -70.50
CA GLY A 6 -5.30 12.42 -69.47
C GLY A 6 -4.71 12.86 -68.14
N VAL A 7 -5.10 14.03 -67.64
CA VAL A 7 -4.78 14.46 -66.27
C VAL A 7 -5.64 13.64 -65.30
N ALA A 8 -5.02 12.64 -64.69
CA ALA A 8 -5.61 11.94 -63.55
C ALA A 8 -5.60 12.86 -62.35
N LEU A 9 -6.76 13.41 -61.98
CA LEU A 9 -6.94 14.18 -60.78
C LEU A 9 -6.93 13.21 -59.57
N VAL A 10 -5.77 13.00 -58.96
CA VAL A 10 -5.63 12.23 -57.72
C VAL A 10 -6.13 13.11 -56.58
N VAL A 11 -7.39 12.96 -56.20
CA VAL A 11 -7.90 13.52 -54.95
C VAL A 11 -7.43 12.57 -53.83
N ALA A 12 -6.33 12.91 -53.19
CA ALA A 12 -5.88 12.23 -51.99
C ALA A 12 -6.88 12.50 -50.87
N ALA A 13 -7.75 11.55 -50.60
CA ALA A 13 -8.59 11.55 -49.39
C ALA A 13 -7.69 11.35 -48.18
N VAL A 14 -7.43 12.43 -47.45
CA VAL A 14 -6.73 12.40 -46.17
C VAL A 14 -7.65 11.69 -45.20
N ALA A 15 -7.28 10.49 -44.81
CA ALA A 15 -7.87 9.85 -43.64
C ALA A 15 -7.55 10.72 -42.42
N CYS A 16 -8.51 11.46 -41.90
CA CYS A 16 -8.41 12.08 -40.58
C CYS A 16 -8.34 10.97 -39.53
N ALA A 17 -7.15 10.40 -39.37
CA ALA A 17 -6.81 9.76 -38.13
C ALA A 17 -6.70 10.90 -37.12
N THR A 18 -7.71 11.07 -36.27
CA THR A 18 -7.57 11.93 -35.09
C THR A 18 -6.32 11.48 -34.39
N ALA A 19 -5.29 12.31 -34.37
CA ALA A 19 -4.05 12.03 -33.68
C ALA A 19 -4.42 11.80 -32.21
N GLY A 20 -4.52 10.52 -31.84
CA GLY A 20 -4.76 10.13 -30.46
C GLY A 20 -3.60 10.70 -29.63
N THR A 21 -3.92 11.55 -28.68
CA THR A 21 -2.95 12.17 -27.78
C THR A 21 -2.04 11.11 -27.19
N ALA A 22 -0.75 11.41 -27.09
CA ALA A 22 0.25 10.57 -26.46
C ALA A 22 -0.26 10.10 -25.08
N ARG A 23 -0.50 8.81 -24.93
CA ARG A 23 -1.00 8.26 -23.68
C ARG A 23 0.17 7.71 -22.90
N ALA A 24 0.46 8.30 -21.76
CA ALA A 24 1.39 7.77 -20.80
C ALA A 24 0.66 6.83 -19.85
N SER A 25 1.25 5.66 -19.61
CA SER A 25 0.76 4.72 -18.60
C SER A 25 1.86 4.49 -17.57
N THR A 26 1.53 4.71 -16.28
CA THR A 26 2.47 4.71 -15.16
C THR A 26 2.06 3.67 -14.13
N ALA A 27 3.00 2.81 -13.76
CA ALA A 27 2.94 1.98 -12.55
C ALA A 27 3.94 2.50 -11.54
N LEU A 28 3.54 2.50 -10.27
CA LEU A 28 4.36 2.84 -9.13
C LEU A 28 4.59 1.58 -8.31
N ILE A 29 5.84 1.34 -7.94
CA ILE A 29 6.29 0.14 -7.25
C ILE A 29 6.84 0.57 -5.91
N VAL A 30 6.29 0.05 -4.82
CA VAL A 30 6.75 0.36 -3.48
C VAL A 30 7.45 -0.85 -2.88
N THR A 31 8.70 -0.68 -2.52
CA THR A 31 9.51 -1.64 -1.76
C THR A 31 10.01 -0.97 -0.49
N GLY A 32 10.37 -1.74 0.52
CA GLY A 32 10.92 -1.14 1.72
C GLY A 32 11.53 -2.16 2.68
N HIS A 33 11.87 -1.65 3.87
CA HIS A 33 12.63 -2.38 4.88
C HIS A 33 12.02 -2.18 6.26
N GLY A 34 12.08 -3.23 7.09
CA GLY A 34 11.67 -3.19 8.48
C GLY A 34 10.16 -3.11 8.71
N TRP A 35 9.76 -3.24 9.98
CA TRP A 35 8.37 -3.17 10.42
C TRP A 35 8.26 -2.39 11.73
N GLY A 36 7.49 -1.30 11.71
CA GLY A 36 7.27 -0.38 12.83
C GLY A 36 8.06 0.92 12.71
N HIS A 37 8.12 1.69 13.81
CA HIS A 37 8.76 3.00 13.82
C HIS A 37 10.30 2.96 13.80
N GLY A 38 10.91 1.80 14.14
CA GLY A 38 12.36 1.59 14.07
C GLY A 38 13.19 2.21 15.20
N VAL A 39 12.62 2.99 16.11
CA VAL A 39 13.35 3.65 17.22
C VAL A 39 13.67 2.64 18.32
N GLY A 40 14.91 2.66 18.80
CA GLY A 40 15.39 1.82 19.89
C GLY A 40 15.57 0.35 19.48
N LEU A 41 15.12 -0.60 20.31
CA LEU A 41 15.37 -2.03 20.10
C LEU A 41 14.54 -2.58 18.94
N SER A 42 15.24 -3.21 17.98
CA SER A 42 14.62 -4.10 17.02
C SER A 42 14.45 -5.48 17.64
N GLN A 43 13.21 -5.98 17.69
CA GLN A 43 12.94 -7.31 18.27
C GLN A 43 13.63 -8.41 17.46
N TRP A 44 13.55 -8.37 16.11
CA TRP A 44 14.25 -9.33 15.25
C TRP A 44 15.77 -9.14 15.25
N GLY A 45 16.26 -7.89 15.36
CA GLY A 45 17.68 -7.65 15.55
C GLY A 45 18.18 -8.22 16.87
N ALA A 46 17.44 -8.03 17.99
CA ALA A 46 17.77 -8.65 19.28
C ALA A 46 17.80 -10.18 19.20
N TYR A 47 16.85 -10.78 18.46
CA TYR A 47 16.89 -12.20 18.14
C TYR A 47 18.18 -12.57 17.40
N GLY A 48 18.53 -11.84 16.34
CA GLY A 48 19.73 -12.08 15.56
C GLY A 48 21.01 -11.96 16.39
N TYR A 49 21.18 -10.90 17.18
CA TYR A 49 22.30 -10.75 18.11
C TYR A 49 22.39 -11.92 19.12
N ALA A 50 21.25 -12.34 19.69
CA ALA A 50 21.21 -13.46 20.61
C ALA A 50 21.62 -14.79 19.93
N ARG A 51 21.24 -15.01 18.68
CA ARG A 51 21.69 -16.15 17.85
C ARG A 51 23.20 -16.13 17.62
N HIS A 52 23.83 -14.96 17.64
CA HIS A 52 25.28 -14.75 17.56
C HIS A 52 25.95 -14.70 18.94
N GLY A 53 25.31 -15.21 19.99
CA GLY A 53 25.89 -15.39 21.32
C GLY A 53 25.92 -14.13 22.20
N TRP A 54 25.30 -13.04 21.77
CA TRP A 54 25.25 -11.85 22.61
C TRP A 54 24.30 -12.06 23.78
N LYS A 55 24.73 -11.59 24.97
CA LYS A 55 23.89 -11.55 26.16
C LYS A 55 23.01 -10.30 26.17
N TYR A 56 21.87 -10.33 26.84
CA TYR A 56 20.89 -9.23 26.85
C TYR A 56 21.49 -7.86 27.21
N ARG A 57 22.43 -7.80 28.15
CA ARG A 57 23.09 -6.53 28.54
C ARG A 57 23.84 -5.90 27.36
N ARG A 58 24.53 -6.70 26.55
CA ARG A 58 25.22 -6.22 25.35
C ARG A 58 24.24 -5.81 24.25
N ILE A 59 23.15 -6.55 24.08
CA ILE A 59 22.07 -6.21 23.15
C ILE A 59 21.45 -4.87 23.51
N LEU A 60 21.11 -4.67 24.79
CA LEU A 60 20.54 -3.40 25.28
C LEU A 60 21.50 -2.22 25.13
N ALA A 61 22.79 -2.40 25.45
CA ALA A 61 23.80 -1.36 25.29
C ALA A 61 24.01 -0.95 23.82
N HIS A 62 23.78 -1.87 22.88
CA HIS A 62 23.82 -1.57 21.45
C HIS A 62 22.65 -0.68 21.02
N TYR A 63 21.42 -1.03 21.40
CA TYR A 63 20.22 -0.28 20.98
C TYR A 63 19.98 1.00 21.78
N TYR A 64 20.50 1.07 23.01
CA TYR A 64 20.37 2.25 23.89
C TYR A 64 21.75 2.69 24.40
N PRO A 65 22.60 3.19 23.51
CA PRO A 65 23.99 3.52 23.83
C PRO A 65 24.08 4.59 24.92
N GLY A 66 24.96 4.38 25.87
CA GLY A 66 25.20 5.30 26.99
C GLY A 66 24.23 5.17 28.16
N THR A 67 23.20 4.34 28.06
CA THR A 67 22.35 4.00 29.22
C THR A 67 23.07 3.09 30.19
N LYS A 68 22.62 3.10 31.45
CA LYS A 68 23.15 2.23 32.53
C LYS A 68 22.06 1.30 33.03
N MET A 69 22.44 0.08 33.37
CA MET A 69 21.54 -0.88 34.03
C MET A 69 21.36 -0.46 35.49
N SER A 70 20.12 -0.32 35.95
CA SER A 70 19.74 0.03 37.31
C SER A 70 18.66 -0.87 37.82
N GLN A 71 18.32 -0.78 39.11
CA GLN A 71 17.24 -1.52 39.75
C GLN A 71 16.14 -0.57 40.21
N VAL A 72 14.90 -1.00 40.06
CA VAL A 72 13.72 -0.39 40.68
C VAL A 72 13.10 -1.37 41.67
N GLY A 73 12.42 -0.82 42.69
CA GLY A 73 11.68 -1.63 43.67
C GLY A 73 10.40 -2.24 43.07
N ASP A 74 9.59 -2.79 43.93
CA ASP A 74 8.29 -3.38 43.58
C ASP A 74 7.31 -2.23 43.19
N LEU A 75 7.12 -2.05 41.90
CA LEU A 75 6.22 -1.06 41.32
C LEU A 75 4.91 -1.73 40.84
N ARG A 76 3.87 -0.95 40.76
CA ARG A 76 2.59 -1.35 40.21
C ARG A 76 2.25 -0.49 39.00
N VAL A 77 1.54 -1.08 38.04
CA VAL A 77 1.00 -0.41 36.85
C VAL A 77 -0.51 -0.50 36.80
N ARG A 78 -1.13 0.46 36.15
CA ARG A 78 -2.58 0.58 35.92
C ARG A 78 -2.83 0.60 34.43
N VAL A 79 -3.37 -0.51 33.90
CA VAL A 79 -3.60 -0.69 32.46
C VAL A 79 -5.07 -0.46 32.15
N LEU A 80 -5.41 0.51 31.31
CA LEU A 80 -6.77 0.78 30.87
C LEU A 80 -7.22 -0.26 29.84
N LEU A 81 -7.95 -1.29 30.28
CA LEU A 81 -8.41 -2.37 29.42
C LEU A 81 -9.58 -1.98 28.49
N ALA A 82 -10.48 -1.12 28.97
CA ALA A 82 -11.62 -0.63 28.21
C ALA A 82 -12.14 0.70 28.74
N GLN A 83 -12.83 1.44 27.90
CA GLN A 83 -13.50 2.70 28.25
C GLN A 83 -14.83 2.87 27.51
N GLY A 84 -15.79 3.56 28.14
CA GLY A 84 -17.07 3.89 27.50
C GLY A 84 -18.00 2.70 27.27
N GLN A 85 -17.82 1.60 28.02
CA GLN A 85 -18.63 0.39 27.87
C GLN A 85 -20.02 0.60 28.49
N ALA A 86 -21.09 0.21 27.76
CA ALA A 86 -22.47 0.23 28.28
C ALA A 86 -22.66 -0.78 29.43
N SER A 87 -21.96 -1.90 29.38
CA SER A 87 -21.87 -2.90 30.44
C SER A 87 -20.62 -3.76 30.26
N VAL A 88 -20.14 -4.35 31.35
CA VAL A 88 -19.01 -5.27 31.37
C VAL A 88 -19.33 -6.48 32.23
N THR A 89 -18.61 -7.60 32.01
CA THR A 89 -18.67 -8.74 32.91
C THR A 89 -17.36 -8.87 33.68
N VAL A 90 -17.46 -9.03 35.00
CA VAL A 90 -16.33 -9.32 35.89
C VAL A 90 -16.63 -10.62 36.64
N GLY A 91 -15.64 -11.48 36.75
CA GLY A 91 -15.84 -12.76 37.45
C GLY A 91 -14.56 -13.33 38.02
N CYS A 92 -14.73 -14.40 38.78
CA CYS A 92 -13.62 -15.23 39.27
C CYS A 92 -14.08 -16.68 39.50
N ALA A 93 -13.19 -17.62 39.28
CA ALA A 93 -13.44 -19.06 39.53
C ALA A 93 -13.54 -19.40 41.05
N THR A 94 -13.06 -18.50 41.91
CA THR A 94 -13.13 -18.62 43.37
C THR A 94 -13.86 -17.41 43.97
N PRO A 95 -14.26 -17.45 45.25
CA PRO A 95 -14.83 -16.30 45.92
C PRO A 95 -13.92 -15.08 45.84
N MET A 96 -14.54 -13.92 45.52
CA MET A 96 -13.85 -12.64 45.34
C MET A 96 -14.42 -11.56 46.26
N VAL A 97 -13.70 -10.45 46.35
CA VAL A 97 -14.08 -9.28 47.14
C VAL A 97 -14.27 -8.11 46.20
N VAL A 98 -15.29 -7.28 46.43
CA VAL A 98 -15.46 -5.98 45.81
C VAL A 98 -15.54 -4.89 46.86
N THR A 99 -14.86 -3.75 46.60
CA THR A 99 -14.87 -2.57 47.51
C THR A 99 -15.04 -1.27 46.71
N ASP A 100 -15.59 -0.26 47.35
CA ASP A 100 -15.64 1.12 46.81
C ASP A 100 -14.32 1.88 47.07
N GLY A 101 -13.32 1.20 47.66
CA GLY A 101 -12.03 1.82 48.03
C GLY A 101 -12.11 2.68 49.28
N ARG A 102 -13.26 2.73 49.99
CA ARG A 102 -13.47 3.50 51.22
C ARG A 102 -13.95 2.61 52.37
N ARG A 103 -15.26 2.41 52.50
CA ARG A 103 -15.88 1.65 53.59
C ARG A 103 -16.70 0.45 53.15
N LEU A 104 -17.26 0.50 51.95
CA LEU A 104 -18.12 -0.57 51.44
C LEU A 104 -17.29 -1.71 50.91
N THR A 105 -17.42 -2.88 51.54
CA THR A 105 -16.77 -4.13 51.11
C THR A 105 -17.79 -5.25 51.07
N ARG A 106 -17.76 -6.06 49.98
CA ARG A 106 -18.64 -7.22 49.86
C ARG A 106 -17.90 -8.42 49.34
N LYS A 107 -18.10 -9.57 50.00
CA LYS A 107 -17.69 -10.87 49.51
C LYS A 107 -18.69 -11.37 48.48
N LEU A 108 -18.21 -11.79 47.32
CA LEU A 108 -18.97 -12.38 46.25
C LEU A 108 -18.64 -13.87 46.15
N ARG A 109 -19.62 -14.69 45.76
CA ARG A 109 -19.36 -16.09 45.40
C ARG A 109 -18.57 -16.16 44.10
N ALA A 110 -17.94 -17.33 43.85
CA ALA A 110 -17.41 -17.64 42.52
C ALA A 110 -18.52 -17.45 41.46
N GLY A 111 -18.18 -16.88 40.31
CA GLY A 111 -19.11 -16.65 39.23
C GLY A 111 -18.81 -15.36 38.45
N ILE A 112 -19.68 -15.05 37.51
CA ILE A 112 -19.58 -13.88 36.62
C ILE A 112 -20.71 -12.90 36.97
N TYR A 113 -20.38 -11.62 37.04
CA TYR A 113 -21.28 -10.53 37.42
C TYR A 113 -21.31 -9.48 36.32
N GLY A 114 -22.51 -9.13 35.81
CA GLY A 114 -22.71 -8.01 34.91
C GLY A 114 -22.70 -6.69 35.69
N VAL A 115 -21.99 -5.68 35.20
CA VAL A 115 -21.85 -4.36 35.83
C VAL A 115 -22.04 -3.28 34.79
N GLY A 116 -23.06 -2.44 34.98
CA GLY A 116 -23.33 -1.26 34.14
C GLY A 116 -22.74 0.02 34.73
N PRO A 117 -22.99 1.18 34.08
CA PRO A 117 -22.39 2.48 34.48
C PRO A 117 -22.71 2.95 35.88
N ARG A 118 -23.82 2.48 36.49
CA ARG A 118 -24.17 2.79 37.90
C ARG A 118 -23.39 1.98 38.91
N LEU A 119 -22.50 1.06 38.44
CA LEU A 119 -21.71 0.14 39.28
C LEU A 119 -22.54 -0.56 40.34
N VAL A 120 -23.69 -1.08 39.96
CA VAL A 120 -24.62 -1.80 40.83
C VAL A 120 -24.42 -3.30 40.60
N LEU A 121 -24.17 -4.03 41.68
CA LEU A 121 -24.18 -5.50 41.69
C LEU A 121 -25.56 -6.02 42.10
N PRO A 122 -26.05 -7.13 41.50
CA PRO A 122 -27.36 -7.69 41.85
C PRO A 122 -27.41 -8.13 43.31
N ALA A 123 -28.63 -7.98 43.90
CA ALA A 123 -28.89 -8.41 45.27
C ALA A 123 -28.79 -9.93 45.43
N ARG A 124 -28.47 -10.38 46.63
CA ARG A 124 -28.69 -11.78 47.03
C ARG A 124 -30.18 -11.95 47.38
N ARG A 125 -30.98 -12.69 46.59
CA ARG A 125 -32.40 -12.95 46.84
C ARG A 125 -33.23 -11.73 47.35
N HIS A 126 -34.20 -11.25 46.58
CA HIS A 126 -35.24 -10.26 46.93
C HIS A 126 -34.78 -8.94 47.61
N GLY A 127 -33.68 -8.32 47.20
CA GLY A 127 -33.24 -7.04 47.74
C GLY A 127 -32.82 -6.04 46.67
N ARG A 128 -32.63 -4.77 47.06
CA ARG A 128 -32.02 -3.74 46.18
C ARG A 128 -30.57 -4.12 45.86
N GLY A 129 -30.14 -3.95 44.61
CA GLY A 129 -28.75 -4.10 44.22
C GLY A 129 -27.83 -3.17 45.00
N LEU A 130 -26.59 -3.60 45.24
CA LEU A 130 -25.58 -2.81 45.97
C LEU A 130 -24.84 -1.91 45.00
N SER A 131 -24.94 -0.59 45.21
CA SER A 131 -24.23 0.43 44.43
C SER A 131 -22.87 0.75 45.05
N PHE A 132 -21.83 0.81 44.21
CA PHE A 132 -20.46 1.21 44.58
C PHE A 132 -20.16 2.67 44.19
N GLY A 133 -21.19 3.44 43.82
CA GLY A 133 -21.01 4.84 43.40
C GLY A 133 -20.22 4.97 42.10
N HIS A 134 -19.04 5.59 42.15
CA HIS A 134 -18.23 5.85 40.95
C HIS A 134 -17.02 4.91 40.80
N LEU A 135 -16.77 4.03 41.78
CA LEU A 135 -15.60 3.17 41.85
C LEU A 135 -15.96 1.82 42.44
N ALA A 136 -15.60 0.74 41.76
CA ALA A 136 -15.65 -0.63 42.29
C ALA A 136 -14.35 -1.34 42.00
N VAL A 137 -13.67 -1.82 43.04
CA VAL A 137 -12.40 -2.55 42.96
C VAL A 137 -12.67 -4.01 43.27
N PHE A 138 -12.39 -4.88 42.32
CA PHE A 138 -12.52 -6.33 42.45
C PHE A 138 -11.17 -6.96 42.69
N GLU A 139 -11.13 -7.87 43.65
CA GLU A 139 -9.96 -8.67 44.03
C GLU A 139 -10.33 -10.16 44.13
N CYS A 140 -9.51 -11.02 43.57
CA CYS A 140 -9.66 -12.46 43.68
C CYS A 140 -8.33 -13.06 44.21
N PRO A 141 -8.22 -13.37 45.49
CA PRO A 141 -6.94 -13.77 46.10
C PRO A 141 -6.40 -15.11 45.62
N ARG A 142 -7.26 -16.01 45.12
CA ARG A 142 -6.90 -17.40 44.82
C ARG A 142 -6.91 -17.76 43.33
N ALA A 143 -7.34 -16.87 42.47
CA ALA A 143 -7.40 -17.09 41.02
C ALA A 143 -7.35 -15.74 40.27
N PRO A 144 -7.02 -15.72 38.97
CA PRO A 144 -7.13 -14.56 38.14
C PRO A 144 -8.58 -14.05 38.06
N LEU A 145 -8.73 -12.74 37.93
CA LEU A 145 -10.03 -12.12 37.65
C LEU A 145 -10.34 -12.22 36.15
N MET A 146 -11.59 -12.46 35.83
CA MET A 146 -12.11 -12.41 34.47
C MET A 146 -12.71 -11.04 34.14
N PHE A 147 -12.37 -10.50 32.99
CA PHE A 147 -13.01 -9.34 32.36
C PHE A 147 -13.41 -9.71 30.94
N ASN A 148 -14.71 -9.70 30.67
CA ASN A 148 -15.27 -10.06 29.36
C ASN A 148 -14.70 -11.38 28.82
N GLY A 149 -14.59 -12.41 29.66
CA GLY A 149 -14.08 -13.74 29.29
C GLY A 149 -12.56 -13.87 29.19
N ARG A 150 -11.78 -12.83 29.51
CA ARG A 150 -10.33 -12.86 29.56
C ARG A 150 -9.82 -12.77 30.99
N GLU A 151 -8.77 -13.49 31.29
CA GLU A 151 -8.19 -13.58 32.65
C GLU A 151 -7.04 -12.58 32.84
N TYR A 152 -7.01 -11.96 34.04
CA TYR A 152 -6.04 -10.95 34.44
C TYR A 152 -5.60 -11.17 35.90
N HIS A 153 -4.32 -11.08 36.16
CA HIS A 153 -3.79 -10.99 37.52
C HIS A 153 -4.06 -9.64 38.16
N GLY A 154 -3.93 -9.59 39.50
CA GLY A 154 -4.08 -8.34 40.24
C GLY A 154 -5.52 -7.94 40.49
N THR A 155 -5.84 -6.65 40.36
CA THR A 155 -7.16 -6.08 40.63
C THR A 155 -7.83 -5.59 39.36
N LEU A 156 -9.16 -5.59 39.31
CA LEU A 156 -9.93 -4.90 38.28
C LEU A 156 -10.66 -3.70 38.93
N VAL A 157 -10.33 -2.52 38.50
CA VAL A 157 -10.93 -1.26 38.95
C VAL A 157 -11.92 -0.79 37.90
N LEU A 158 -13.21 -0.78 38.24
CA LEU A 158 -14.26 -0.24 37.42
C LEU A 158 -14.55 1.19 37.84
N ARG A 159 -14.62 2.10 36.86
CA ARG A 159 -15.00 3.50 37.06
C ARG A 159 -16.20 3.85 36.21
N SER A 160 -17.18 4.51 36.82
CA SER A 160 -18.26 5.17 36.10
C SER A 160 -17.72 6.50 35.55
N ARG A 161 -17.70 6.66 34.21
CA ARG A 161 -17.16 7.86 33.56
C ARG A 161 -17.82 8.09 32.20
N GLY A 162 -18.27 9.32 31.96
CA GLY A 162 -18.85 9.70 30.66
C GLY A 162 -20.05 8.86 30.24
N GLY A 163 -20.90 8.45 31.19
CA GLY A 163 -22.07 7.61 30.90
C GLY A 163 -21.76 6.12 30.67
N GLY A 164 -20.51 5.71 30.72
CA GLY A 164 -20.07 4.33 30.53
C GLY A 164 -19.18 3.80 31.65
N VAL A 165 -18.79 2.53 31.53
CA VAL A 165 -17.81 1.87 32.42
C VAL A 165 -16.43 1.91 31.79
N ALA A 166 -15.45 2.38 32.57
CA ALA A 166 -14.04 2.18 32.28
C ALA A 166 -13.48 1.07 33.19
N VAL A 167 -12.59 0.22 32.63
CA VAL A 167 -11.99 -0.92 33.34
C VAL A 167 -10.48 -0.79 33.33
N ILE A 168 -9.88 -0.79 34.51
CA ILE A 168 -8.43 -0.71 34.70
C ILE A 168 -7.95 -1.98 35.40
N ASN A 169 -6.89 -2.58 34.88
CA ASN A 169 -6.19 -3.67 35.54
C ASN A 169 -5.01 -3.11 36.36
N GLY A 170 -5.04 -3.23 37.68
CA GLY A 170 -3.98 -2.82 38.59
C GLY A 170 -3.18 -4.01 39.08
N LEU A 171 -1.86 -4.07 38.76
CA LEU A 171 -1.05 -5.26 39.09
C LEU A 171 0.43 -4.89 39.28
N PRO A 172 1.24 -5.79 39.91
CA PRO A 172 2.69 -5.60 39.97
C PRO A 172 3.30 -5.56 38.57
N LEU A 173 4.33 -4.72 38.40
CA LEU A 173 4.99 -4.48 37.11
C LEU A 173 5.53 -5.78 36.46
N ASP A 174 6.21 -6.64 37.23
CA ASP A 174 6.74 -7.90 36.67
C ASP A 174 5.62 -8.88 36.30
N THR A 175 4.49 -8.86 36.99
CA THR A 175 3.30 -9.63 36.60
C THR A 175 2.69 -9.11 35.31
N TYR A 176 2.66 -7.79 35.10
CA TYR A 176 2.25 -7.16 33.85
C TYR A 176 3.13 -7.61 32.69
N LEU A 177 4.47 -7.62 32.89
CA LEU A 177 5.42 -8.03 31.85
C LEU A 177 5.28 -9.48 31.39
N ARG A 178 4.76 -10.37 32.23
CA ARG A 178 4.45 -11.76 31.83
C ARG A 178 3.38 -11.81 30.74
N GLY A 179 2.46 -10.85 30.72
CA GLY A 179 1.47 -10.69 29.65
C GLY A 179 1.94 -9.83 28.48
N VAL A 180 3.02 -9.03 28.62
CA VAL A 180 3.57 -8.18 27.58
C VAL A 180 4.63 -8.89 26.75
N VAL A 181 5.68 -9.44 27.37
CA VAL A 181 6.83 -10.01 26.65
C VAL A 181 6.42 -11.07 25.62
N PRO A 182 5.53 -12.03 25.92
CA PRO A 182 5.08 -13.01 24.93
C PRO A 182 4.10 -12.46 23.90
N SER A 183 3.51 -11.29 24.15
CA SER A 183 2.67 -10.58 23.17
C SER A 183 3.49 -9.76 22.17
N GLU A 184 4.72 -9.40 22.54
CA GLU A 184 5.65 -8.59 21.74
C GLU A 184 6.70 -9.43 21.02
N SER A 185 7.15 -10.55 21.63
CA SER A 185 8.19 -11.41 21.07
C SER A 185 7.80 -12.88 21.14
N PRO A 186 8.05 -13.68 20.08
CA PRO A 186 7.78 -15.11 20.09
C PRO A 186 8.49 -15.86 21.23
N SER A 187 7.76 -16.61 22.00
CA SER A 187 8.25 -17.26 23.23
C SER A 187 9.34 -18.33 23.01
N HIS A 188 9.51 -18.81 21.79
CA HIS A 188 10.55 -19.77 21.41
C HIS A 188 11.92 -19.12 21.09
N TRP A 189 12.02 -17.81 21.16
CA TRP A 189 13.26 -17.08 20.88
C TRP A 189 14.33 -17.34 21.96
N PRO A 190 15.63 -17.12 21.64
CA PRO A 190 16.71 -17.25 22.59
C PRO A 190 16.46 -16.43 23.86
N LEU A 191 16.79 -16.99 25.02
CA LEU A 191 16.55 -16.34 26.31
C LEU A 191 17.13 -14.92 26.39
N ALA A 192 18.33 -14.70 25.83
CA ALA A 192 18.96 -13.38 25.84
C ALA A 192 18.15 -12.31 25.06
N ALA A 193 17.41 -12.69 24.01
CA ALA A 193 16.51 -11.78 23.31
C ALA A 193 15.27 -11.48 24.15
N LEU A 194 14.69 -12.49 24.80
CA LEU A 194 13.53 -12.33 25.69
C LEU A 194 13.88 -11.51 26.94
N GLU A 195 15.08 -11.68 27.50
CA GLU A 195 15.60 -10.89 28.62
C GLU A 195 15.80 -9.41 28.21
N ALA A 196 16.35 -9.17 27.00
CA ALA A 196 16.48 -7.81 26.46
C ALA A 196 15.11 -7.15 26.27
N GLN A 197 14.14 -7.87 25.73
CA GLN A 197 12.76 -7.39 25.60
C GLN A 197 12.12 -7.10 26.96
N ALA A 198 12.33 -7.96 27.97
CA ALA A 198 11.77 -7.78 29.29
C ALA A 198 12.31 -6.52 29.99
N VAL A 199 13.62 -6.25 29.89
CA VAL A 199 14.23 -5.04 30.44
C VAL A 199 13.77 -3.79 29.66
N ALA A 200 13.71 -3.85 28.34
CA ALA A 200 13.22 -2.76 27.52
C ALA A 200 11.74 -2.45 27.84
N ALA A 201 10.88 -3.46 27.88
CA ALA A 201 9.46 -3.28 28.20
C ALA A 201 9.25 -2.75 29.62
N ARG A 202 10.06 -3.18 30.61
CA ARG A 202 10.02 -2.71 31.97
C ARG A 202 10.43 -1.23 32.07
N SER A 203 11.53 -0.85 31.43
CA SER A 203 12.01 0.53 31.41
C SER A 203 10.99 1.46 30.76
N TYR A 204 10.40 1.03 29.63
CA TYR A 204 9.33 1.78 28.99
C TYR A 204 8.13 1.96 29.92
N ALA A 205 7.62 0.89 30.52
CA ALA A 205 6.47 0.96 31.40
C ALA A 205 6.71 1.89 32.61
N VAL A 206 7.92 1.84 33.20
CA VAL A 206 8.29 2.74 34.32
C VAL A 206 8.38 4.19 33.88
N ALA A 207 8.96 4.45 32.70
CA ALA A 207 9.06 5.81 32.14
C ALA A 207 7.68 6.40 31.77
N GLU A 208 6.66 5.56 31.54
CA GLU A 208 5.29 5.96 31.23
C GLU A 208 4.36 6.03 32.48
N LEU A 209 4.84 5.73 33.68
CA LEU A 209 4.03 5.87 34.90
C LEU A 209 3.51 7.30 35.06
N ARG A 210 2.21 7.43 35.30
CA ARG A 210 1.49 8.69 35.42
C ARG A 210 0.82 8.82 36.80
N PRO A 211 1.53 9.20 37.86
CA PRO A 211 1.00 9.21 39.23
C PRO A 211 -0.31 9.99 39.37
N SER A 212 -0.42 11.12 38.67
CA SER A 212 -1.62 11.99 38.69
C SER A 212 -2.75 11.52 37.75
N SER A 213 -2.53 10.54 36.91
CA SER A 213 -3.57 9.95 36.04
C SER A 213 -4.30 8.80 36.75
N TRP A 214 -5.46 8.43 36.26
CA TRP A 214 -6.25 7.30 36.73
C TRP A 214 -5.84 5.96 36.07
N TYR A 215 -4.97 5.99 35.06
CA TYR A 215 -4.27 4.85 34.44
C TYR A 215 -2.90 5.30 33.93
N ASP A 216 -2.02 4.34 33.68
CA ASP A 216 -0.66 4.56 33.18
C ASP A 216 -0.53 4.19 31.69
N LEU A 217 -1.03 3.03 31.29
CA LEU A 217 -0.79 2.40 30.00
C LEU A 217 -2.10 1.90 29.38
N VAL A 218 -2.07 1.71 28.05
CA VAL A 218 -3.12 0.99 27.30
C VAL A 218 -2.58 -0.32 26.72
N PRO A 219 -3.44 -1.37 26.54
CA PRO A 219 -2.99 -2.73 26.18
C PRO A 219 -2.80 -2.94 24.67
N THR A 220 -2.37 -1.91 23.95
CA THR A 220 -2.26 -1.91 22.48
C THR A 220 -0.90 -1.36 22.04
N THR A 221 -0.64 -1.37 20.74
CA THR A 221 0.57 -0.78 20.13
C THR A 221 0.73 0.74 20.35
N ALA A 222 -0.25 1.40 20.98
CA ALA A 222 -0.08 2.80 21.40
C ALA A 222 0.88 2.93 22.61
N ASP A 223 0.94 1.90 23.46
CA ASP A 223 1.95 1.73 24.52
C ASP A 223 2.61 0.34 24.35
N GLN A 224 2.04 -0.73 24.92
CA GLN A 224 2.56 -2.10 24.83
C GLN A 224 1.41 -3.09 24.70
N VAL A 225 1.54 -4.09 23.81
CA VAL A 225 0.53 -5.13 23.69
C VAL A 225 0.49 -5.99 24.95
N TYR A 226 -0.65 -6.01 25.65
CA TYR A 226 -0.84 -6.75 26.89
C TYR A 226 -1.96 -7.79 26.75
N GLY A 227 -1.58 -9.05 26.73
CA GLY A 227 -2.51 -10.18 26.50
C GLY A 227 -3.13 -10.79 27.76
N GLY A 228 -2.79 -10.31 28.97
CA GLY A 228 -3.22 -10.90 30.24
C GLY A 228 -2.65 -12.31 30.45
N VAL A 229 -3.32 -13.11 31.29
CA VAL A 229 -2.87 -14.47 31.67
C VAL A 229 -2.74 -15.39 30.47
N ARG A 230 -3.66 -15.29 29.50
CA ARG A 230 -3.67 -16.16 28.31
C ARG A 230 -2.39 -16.07 27.48
N ALA A 231 -1.71 -14.93 27.52
CA ALA A 231 -0.46 -14.73 26.77
C ALA A 231 0.75 -15.39 27.45
N GLU A 232 0.75 -15.57 28.77
CA GLU A 232 1.89 -16.01 29.55
C GLU A 232 2.49 -17.32 29.01
N ARG A 233 3.82 -17.41 29.01
CA ARG A 233 4.58 -18.59 28.58
C ARG A 233 5.77 -18.82 29.51
N PRO A 234 6.10 -20.06 29.85
CA PRO A 234 7.18 -20.37 30.79
C PRO A 234 8.55 -19.79 30.44
N SER A 235 8.87 -19.72 29.13
CA SER A 235 10.16 -19.18 28.67
C SER A 235 10.25 -17.64 28.85
N THR A 236 9.18 -16.90 28.55
CA THR A 236 9.11 -15.44 28.77
C THR A 236 8.99 -15.11 30.24
N ASP A 237 8.27 -15.92 31.05
CA ASP A 237 8.20 -15.77 32.50
C ASP A 237 9.57 -15.90 33.12
N ARG A 238 10.38 -16.89 32.67
CA ARG A 238 11.78 -17.04 33.08
C ARG A 238 12.62 -15.80 32.74
N ALA A 239 12.46 -15.22 31.56
CA ALA A 239 13.18 -14.00 31.17
C ALA A 239 12.79 -12.80 32.04
N VAL A 240 11.50 -12.61 32.32
CA VAL A 240 10.99 -11.54 33.21
C VAL A 240 11.55 -11.72 34.61
N TYR A 241 11.54 -12.97 35.14
CA TYR A 241 12.04 -13.28 36.47
C TYR A 241 13.57 -13.09 36.59
N ALA A 242 14.35 -13.56 35.62
CA ALA A 242 15.81 -13.43 35.60
C ALA A 242 16.29 -11.96 35.54
N THR A 243 15.42 -11.06 35.01
CA THR A 243 15.69 -9.63 34.89
C THR A 243 14.84 -8.79 35.86
N ARG A 244 14.29 -9.42 36.92
CA ARG A 244 13.38 -8.75 37.87
C ARG A 244 13.95 -7.42 38.36
N GLY A 245 13.14 -6.35 38.30
CA GLY A 245 13.46 -5.00 38.73
C GLY A 245 14.52 -4.28 37.88
N GLN A 246 15.17 -4.92 36.88
CA GLN A 246 16.19 -4.29 36.06
C GLN A 246 15.58 -3.34 35.03
N VAL A 247 16.08 -2.11 35.00
CA VAL A 247 15.70 -1.06 34.04
C VAL A 247 16.95 -0.38 33.47
N LEU A 248 16.79 0.29 32.35
CA LEU A 248 17.80 1.20 31.80
C LEU A 248 17.57 2.62 32.33
N THR A 249 18.66 3.30 32.66
CA THR A 249 18.63 4.71 33.11
C THR A 249 19.56 5.58 32.25
N TRP A 250 19.20 6.84 32.13
CA TRP A 250 19.99 7.89 31.50
C TRP A 250 19.93 9.11 32.41
N ASN A 251 21.10 9.68 32.79
CA ASN A 251 21.21 10.78 33.71
C ASN A 251 20.38 10.61 34.99
N GLY A 252 20.40 9.41 35.56
CA GLY A 252 19.67 9.11 36.81
C GLY A 252 18.18 8.86 36.68
N GLN A 253 17.59 9.11 35.50
CA GLN A 253 16.17 8.85 35.20
C GLN A 253 16.00 7.57 34.43
N VAL A 254 14.86 6.88 34.62
CA VAL A 254 14.54 5.69 33.81
C VAL A 254 14.36 6.09 32.36
N ALA A 255 15.08 5.41 31.47
CA ALA A 255 15.09 5.68 30.06
C ALA A 255 13.79 5.18 29.39
N ARG A 256 13.22 6.00 28.53
CA ARG A 256 12.08 5.61 27.66
C ARG A 256 12.58 4.74 26.52
N THR A 257 12.48 3.44 26.67
CA THR A 257 13.05 2.43 25.78
C THR A 257 12.04 1.94 24.75
N TYR A 258 11.84 2.72 23.69
CA TYR A 258 11.01 2.30 22.56
C TYR A 258 11.57 1.07 21.88
N TYR A 259 10.69 0.23 21.31
CA TYR A 259 11.06 -0.95 20.53
C TYR A 259 10.04 -1.20 19.41
N SER A 260 10.45 -1.90 18.38
CA SER A 260 9.61 -2.26 17.24
C SER A 260 10.03 -3.60 16.64
N SER A 261 9.20 -4.17 15.78
CA SER A 261 9.39 -5.51 15.25
C SER A 261 10.73 -5.68 14.51
N SER A 262 11.01 -4.83 13.52
CA SER A 262 12.18 -4.96 12.64
C SER A 262 12.70 -3.58 12.22
N SER A 263 13.99 -3.38 12.35
CA SER A 263 14.65 -2.13 11.96
C SER A 263 14.83 -1.99 10.44
N GLY A 264 14.90 -3.12 9.73
CA GLY A 264 15.28 -3.18 8.31
C GLY A 264 16.78 -3.01 8.06
N GLY A 265 17.64 -3.19 9.09
CA GLY A 265 19.11 -3.08 9.01
C GLY A 265 19.69 -1.84 9.68
N ARG A 266 18.84 -0.90 10.15
CA ARG A 266 19.26 0.29 10.90
C ARG A 266 18.09 0.84 11.69
N THR A 267 18.33 1.19 12.96
CA THR A 267 17.31 1.83 13.78
C THR A 267 17.08 3.30 13.39
N GLU A 268 15.97 3.86 13.82
CA GLU A 268 15.58 5.25 13.58
C GLU A 268 15.99 6.14 14.76
N ALA A 269 16.34 7.37 14.49
CA ALA A 269 16.52 8.38 15.53
C ALA A 269 15.15 8.96 15.95
N VAL A 270 14.97 9.21 17.23
CA VAL A 270 13.67 9.64 17.79
C VAL A 270 13.12 10.91 17.15
N GLN A 271 13.98 11.90 16.87
CA GLN A 271 13.59 13.19 16.27
C GLN A 271 13.21 13.04 14.78
N ASP A 272 13.67 11.98 14.10
CA ASP A 272 13.32 11.70 12.70
C ASP A 272 12.01 10.90 12.62
N ALA A 273 11.79 9.97 13.56
CA ALA A 273 10.56 9.20 13.64
C ALA A 273 9.34 10.06 14.02
N TRP A 274 9.51 10.99 14.96
CA TRP A 274 8.46 11.89 15.44
C TRP A 274 8.85 13.35 15.24
N PRO A 275 8.36 14.00 14.17
CA PRO A 275 8.65 15.41 13.91
C PRO A 275 8.30 16.30 15.11
N GLY A 276 9.25 17.11 15.54
CA GLY A 276 9.11 17.97 16.71
C GLY A 276 9.60 17.35 18.04
N ALA A 277 9.95 16.06 18.05
CA ALA A 277 10.61 15.46 19.20
C ALA A 277 12.05 16.00 19.32
N ALA A 278 12.48 16.30 20.54
CA ALA A 278 13.88 16.65 20.81
C ALA A 278 14.78 15.41 20.62
N PRO A 279 16.01 15.58 20.14
CA PRO A 279 16.98 14.49 20.08
C PRO A 279 17.24 13.90 21.47
N ILE A 280 17.20 12.57 21.56
CA ILE A 280 17.53 11.83 22.78
C ILE A 280 18.78 11.00 22.49
N PRO A 281 19.91 11.24 23.20
CA PRO A 281 21.21 10.67 22.85
C PRO A 281 21.27 9.14 22.78
N TYR A 282 20.49 8.45 23.60
CA TYR A 282 20.39 6.98 23.59
C TYR A 282 19.32 6.43 22.62
N LEU A 283 18.56 7.29 21.91
CA LEU A 283 17.58 6.91 20.89
C LEU A 283 18.03 7.42 19.51
N ARG A 284 19.32 7.33 19.24
CA ARG A 284 19.91 7.63 17.93
C ARG A 284 19.85 6.41 17.00
N SER A 285 20.03 6.66 15.73
CA SER A 285 20.17 5.60 14.73
C SER A 285 21.43 4.77 14.94
N VAL A 286 21.29 3.45 15.01
CA VAL A 286 22.42 2.49 15.07
C VAL A 286 22.29 1.43 13.98
N PRO A 287 23.41 0.92 13.41
CA PRO A 287 23.39 -0.20 12.48
C PRO A 287 22.80 -1.45 13.12
N ASP A 288 22.06 -2.25 12.36
CA ASP A 288 21.43 -3.49 12.86
C ASP A 288 21.59 -4.64 11.85
N PRO A 289 22.82 -5.12 11.62
CA PRO A 289 23.13 -6.09 10.57
C PRO A 289 22.48 -7.45 10.78
N TYR A 290 22.05 -7.78 11.99
CA TYR A 290 21.40 -9.06 12.30
C TYR A 290 19.88 -9.02 12.22
N ASP A 291 19.27 -7.88 11.83
CA ASP A 291 17.84 -7.79 11.54
C ASP A 291 17.42 -8.64 10.31
N THR A 292 18.39 -9.10 9.51
CA THR A 292 18.17 -9.96 8.34
C THR A 292 17.44 -11.28 8.63
N TYR A 293 17.34 -11.69 9.90
CA TYR A 293 16.48 -12.80 10.32
C TYR A 293 14.98 -12.46 10.25
N SER A 294 14.63 -11.18 10.16
CA SER A 294 13.24 -10.75 10.05
C SER A 294 12.63 -11.14 8.71
N PRO A 295 11.44 -11.73 8.66
CA PRO A 295 10.70 -11.93 7.43
C PRO A 295 10.24 -10.60 6.80
N HIS A 296 10.40 -9.50 7.52
CA HIS A 296 10.07 -8.15 7.11
C HIS A 296 11.31 -7.24 7.01
N HIS A 297 12.51 -7.85 7.01
CA HIS A 297 13.74 -7.10 6.74
C HIS A 297 13.62 -6.34 5.43
N ASP A 298 13.20 -7.05 4.38
CA ASP A 298 12.81 -6.51 3.09
C ASP A 298 11.36 -6.87 2.80
N TRP A 299 10.60 -5.97 2.19
CA TRP A 299 9.21 -6.21 1.82
C TRP A 299 8.80 -5.52 0.51
N GLY A 300 7.73 -6.00 -0.09
CA GLY A 300 7.25 -5.63 -1.41
C GLY A 300 7.77 -6.60 -2.50
N PRO A 301 7.64 -6.27 -3.79
CA PRO A 301 7.06 -5.04 -4.33
C PRO A 301 5.54 -4.96 -4.19
N TYR A 302 5.02 -3.79 -3.80
CA TYR A 302 3.59 -3.48 -3.86
C TYR A 302 3.31 -2.59 -5.07
N ASN A 303 2.36 -2.99 -5.90
CA ASN A 303 2.08 -2.36 -7.18
C ASN A 303 0.85 -1.45 -7.10
N PHE A 304 1.01 -0.20 -7.53
CA PHE A 304 -0.05 0.77 -7.59
C PHE A 304 -0.17 1.36 -9.00
N SER A 305 -1.40 1.51 -9.50
CA SER A 305 -1.60 2.46 -10.60
C SER A 305 -1.45 3.90 -10.07
N SER A 306 -1.04 4.80 -10.94
CA SER A 306 -0.90 6.22 -10.62
C SER A 306 -2.16 6.81 -9.96
N SER A 307 -3.35 6.49 -10.50
CA SER A 307 -4.64 6.93 -9.96
C SER A 307 -4.98 6.32 -8.60
N ARG A 308 -4.71 5.02 -8.40
CA ARG A 308 -4.95 4.35 -7.12
C ARG A 308 -4.09 4.92 -6.00
N LEU A 309 -2.81 5.17 -6.28
CA LEU A 309 -1.91 5.80 -5.32
C LEU A 309 -2.36 7.23 -5.00
N ALA A 310 -2.74 8.00 -6.02
CA ALA A 310 -3.26 9.34 -5.84
C ALA A 310 -4.53 9.37 -4.97
N ALA A 311 -5.46 8.46 -5.21
CA ALA A 311 -6.69 8.33 -4.41
C ALA A 311 -6.38 7.99 -2.94
N ALA A 312 -5.51 7.01 -2.69
CA ALA A 312 -5.12 6.61 -1.33
C ALA A 312 -4.47 7.76 -0.53
N LEU A 313 -3.76 8.66 -1.21
CA LEU A 313 -3.06 9.80 -0.60
C LEU A 313 -3.86 11.13 -0.65
N GLY A 314 -5.07 11.13 -1.24
CA GLY A 314 -5.90 12.33 -1.39
C GLY A 314 -5.25 13.43 -2.24
N LEU A 315 -4.62 13.06 -3.37
CA LEU A 315 -3.83 13.99 -4.19
C LEU A 315 -4.63 14.74 -5.26
N GLY A 316 -5.88 14.34 -5.52
CA GLY A 316 -6.78 15.01 -6.48
C GLY A 316 -6.49 14.75 -7.95
N SER A 317 -5.29 14.33 -8.34
CA SER A 317 -4.90 14.01 -9.73
C SER A 317 -3.89 12.89 -9.78
N ALA A 318 -3.75 12.23 -10.94
CA ALA A 318 -2.81 11.12 -11.14
C ALA A 318 -1.36 11.56 -10.90
N VAL A 319 -0.54 10.65 -10.36
CA VAL A 319 0.88 10.90 -10.08
C VAL A 319 1.70 10.68 -11.35
N GLU A 320 2.47 11.67 -11.78
CA GLU A 320 3.41 11.57 -12.91
C GLU A 320 4.80 11.15 -12.48
N SER A 321 5.29 11.71 -11.37
CA SER A 321 6.59 11.32 -10.81
C SER A 321 6.65 11.54 -9.30
N VAL A 322 7.63 10.89 -8.65
CA VAL A 322 7.82 10.89 -7.21
C VAL A 322 9.27 11.19 -6.88
N GLY A 323 9.47 12.15 -5.97
CA GLY A 323 10.75 12.42 -5.33
C GLY A 323 10.69 12.05 -3.84
N THR A 324 11.74 11.45 -3.28
CA THR A 324 11.83 11.11 -1.86
C THR A 324 13.04 11.77 -1.24
N VAL A 325 12.84 12.51 -0.15
CA VAL A 325 13.90 13.03 0.72
C VAL A 325 14.02 12.08 1.90
N ARG A 326 15.24 11.62 2.18
CA ARG A 326 15.53 10.67 3.26
C ARG A 326 16.18 11.37 4.45
N ASP A 327 15.98 10.80 5.62
CA ASP A 327 16.72 11.13 6.84
C ASP A 327 18.05 10.37 6.94
N SER A 328 18.74 10.52 8.07
CA SER A 328 20.02 9.87 8.34
C SER A 328 19.94 8.35 8.51
N SER A 329 18.74 7.82 8.69
CA SER A 329 18.45 6.39 8.84
C SER A 329 17.95 5.75 7.55
N PHE A 330 17.99 6.49 6.42
CA PHE A 330 17.49 6.12 5.10
C PHE A 330 15.96 6.02 4.98
N ARG A 331 15.21 6.39 6.01
CA ARG A 331 13.75 6.42 5.97
C ARG A 331 13.24 7.63 5.20
N ALA A 332 12.05 7.53 4.65
CA ALA A 332 11.43 8.62 3.91
C ALA A 332 10.99 9.74 4.88
N ARG A 333 11.76 10.83 4.96
CA ARG A 333 11.39 12.03 5.71
C ARG A 333 10.22 12.75 5.03
N SER A 334 10.32 12.96 3.72
CA SER A 334 9.22 13.50 2.93
C SER A 334 9.21 12.95 1.51
N VAL A 335 8.02 12.90 0.94
CA VAL A 335 7.76 12.47 -0.44
C VAL A 335 7.07 13.60 -1.17
N VAL A 336 7.58 13.95 -2.36
CA VAL A 336 7.02 14.98 -3.24
C VAL A 336 6.43 14.28 -4.44
N PHE A 337 5.14 14.52 -4.68
CA PHE A 337 4.39 14.00 -5.81
C PHE A 337 4.17 15.09 -6.85
N HIS A 338 4.62 14.86 -8.07
CA HIS A 338 4.29 15.66 -9.24
C HIS A 338 3.04 15.08 -9.87
N LEU A 339 2.01 15.87 -10.05
CA LEU A 339 0.70 15.43 -10.51
C LEU A 339 0.46 15.78 -11.98
N ALA A 340 -0.40 15.03 -12.63
CA ALA A 340 -0.81 15.30 -14.02
C ALA A 340 -1.52 16.65 -14.19
N SER A 341 -2.01 17.27 -13.11
CA SER A 341 -2.51 18.65 -13.08
C SER A 341 -1.40 19.70 -13.12
N GLY A 342 -0.10 19.31 -13.05
CA GLY A 342 1.04 20.20 -12.87
C GLY A 342 1.32 20.58 -11.41
N SER A 343 0.46 20.20 -10.47
CA SER A 343 0.60 20.53 -9.05
C SER A 343 1.67 19.68 -8.38
N LEU A 344 2.32 20.25 -7.35
CA LEU A 344 3.25 19.57 -6.45
C LEU A 344 2.60 19.37 -5.09
N VAL A 345 2.58 18.14 -4.59
CA VAL A 345 2.06 17.83 -3.26
C VAL A 345 3.12 17.12 -2.45
N ARG A 346 3.39 17.62 -1.24
CA ARG A 346 4.31 17.02 -0.27
C ARG A 346 3.55 16.29 0.82
N ARG A 347 4.04 15.11 1.21
CA ARG A 347 3.58 14.34 2.37
C ARG A 347 4.79 13.85 3.17
N SER A 348 4.65 13.65 4.49
CA SER A 348 5.69 12.98 5.27
C SER A 348 5.73 11.48 4.91
N GLY A 349 6.90 10.85 5.11
CA GLY A 349 7.02 9.39 4.89
C GLY A 349 6.04 8.59 5.74
N THR A 350 5.81 9.01 6.99
CA THR A 350 4.83 8.38 7.89
C THR A 350 3.39 8.54 7.41
N GLN A 351 3.02 9.70 6.82
CA GLN A 351 1.70 9.88 6.20
C GLN A 351 1.52 8.95 5.00
N VAL A 352 2.55 8.83 4.14
CA VAL A 352 2.53 7.91 3.00
C VAL A 352 2.44 6.46 3.47
N ALA A 353 3.29 6.05 4.43
CA ALA A 353 3.27 4.70 4.97
C ALA A 353 1.91 4.32 5.54
N ARG A 354 1.28 5.22 6.32
CA ARG A 354 -0.06 5.00 6.89
C ARG A 354 -1.13 4.88 5.81
N ALA A 355 -1.15 5.81 4.85
CA ALA A 355 -2.17 5.84 3.79
C ALA A 355 -2.09 4.62 2.85
N LEU A 356 -0.90 4.10 2.62
CA LEU A 356 -0.66 2.92 1.78
C LEU A 356 -0.56 1.61 2.57
N HIS A 357 -0.76 1.63 3.90
CA HIS A 357 -0.62 0.48 4.80
C HIS A 357 0.76 -0.21 4.69
N LEU A 358 1.83 0.57 4.56
CA LEU A 358 3.19 0.05 4.50
C LEU A 358 3.68 -0.33 5.91
N LEU A 359 4.62 -1.27 5.97
CA LEU A 359 5.12 -1.78 7.25
C LEU A 359 5.99 -0.76 8.01
N SER A 360 6.65 0.16 7.30
CA SER A 360 7.50 1.19 7.89
C SER A 360 7.56 2.44 7.01
N SER A 361 8.22 3.50 7.50
CA SER A 361 8.59 4.67 6.71
C SER A 361 9.89 4.48 5.88
N TRP A 362 10.56 3.35 5.99
CA TRP A 362 11.71 3.02 5.15
C TRP A 362 11.28 2.34 3.87
N PHE A 363 10.89 3.13 2.91
CA PHE A 363 10.44 2.65 1.60
C PHE A 363 11.08 3.42 0.45
N SER A 364 11.05 2.81 -0.71
CA SER A 364 11.35 3.41 -2.01
C SER A 364 10.11 3.34 -2.90
N ILE A 365 9.90 4.37 -3.71
CA ILE A 365 8.88 4.37 -4.74
C ILE A 365 9.59 4.36 -6.08
N GLY A 366 9.51 3.23 -6.76
CA GLY A 366 9.95 3.04 -8.13
C GLY A 366 8.84 3.37 -9.11
N GLN A 367 9.22 3.71 -10.36
CA GLN A 367 8.28 4.08 -11.40
C GLN A 367 8.61 3.39 -12.70
N LEU A 368 7.61 2.75 -13.31
CA LEU A 368 7.63 2.26 -14.68
C LEU A 368 6.64 3.07 -15.50
N GLN A 369 7.12 3.77 -16.52
CA GLN A 369 6.29 4.56 -17.40
C GLN A 369 6.59 4.22 -18.85
N VAL A 370 5.56 3.96 -19.63
CA VAL A 370 5.65 3.81 -21.09
C VAL A 370 4.68 4.78 -21.75
N SER A 371 5.17 5.44 -22.80
CA SER A 371 4.35 6.33 -23.63
C SER A 371 4.71 6.15 -25.09
N THR A 372 3.78 6.49 -25.96
CA THR A 372 3.93 6.41 -27.43
C THR A 372 3.61 7.76 -28.07
N SER A 373 4.30 8.10 -29.14
CA SER A 373 4.05 9.34 -29.89
C SER A 373 2.66 9.37 -30.54
N SER A 374 2.05 8.20 -30.76
CA SER A 374 0.67 8.06 -31.24
C SER A 374 0.09 6.72 -30.79
N THR A 375 -1.21 6.68 -30.58
CA THR A 375 -1.96 5.43 -30.32
C THR A 375 -2.65 4.88 -31.56
N HIS A 376 -2.64 5.64 -32.67
CA HIS A 376 -3.24 5.24 -33.95
C HIS A 376 -2.27 5.57 -35.09
N LEU A 377 -1.99 4.60 -35.92
CA LEU A 377 -1.05 4.70 -37.04
C LEU A 377 -1.71 4.18 -38.32
N LEU A 378 -1.35 4.78 -39.44
CA LEU A 378 -1.53 4.11 -40.73
C LEU A 378 -0.37 3.15 -40.98
N TYR A 379 -0.63 2.04 -41.61
CA TYR A 379 0.38 1.04 -41.98
C TYR A 379 1.59 1.71 -42.66
N GLY A 380 2.78 1.29 -42.29
CA GLY A 380 4.02 1.87 -42.75
C GLY A 380 4.45 3.17 -42.04
N SER A 381 3.64 3.67 -41.10
CA SER A 381 4.06 4.81 -40.25
C SER A 381 4.93 4.34 -39.09
N ARG A 382 5.70 5.29 -38.53
CA ARG A 382 6.57 5.04 -37.38
C ARG A 382 5.94 5.54 -36.08
N VAL A 383 6.24 4.86 -34.98
CA VAL A 383 5.89 5.29 -33.62
C VAL A 383 7.15 5.34 -32.75
N THR A 384 7.32 6.40 -31.99
CA THR A 384 8.34 6.49 -30.97
C THR A 384 7.76 6.05 -29.65
N VAL A 385 8.36 5.02 -29.04
CA VAL A 385 8.06 4.53 -27.72
C VAL A 385 9.09 5.09 -26.74
N THR A 386 8.62 5.82 -25.73
CA THR A 386 9.46 6.31 -24.64
C THR A 386 9.18 5.47 -23.40
N ALA A 387 10.20 4.81 -22.89
CA ALA A 387 10.18 3.99 -21.70
C ALA A 387 11.03 4.65 -20.61
N ARG A 388 10.49 4.79 -19.39
CA ARG A 388 11.19 5.34 -18.22
C ARG A 388 11.11 4.37 -17.07
N ALA A 389 12.27 4.04 -16.48
CA ALA A 389 12.37 3.28 -15.23
C ALA A 389 13.15 4.13 -14.23
N ALA A 390 12.48 4.61 -13.19
CA ALA A 390 13.10 5.40 -12.14
C ALA A 390 13.05 4.60 -10.83
N ASN A 391 14.19 4.46 -10.15
CA ASN A 391 14.35 3.67 -8.92
C ASN A 391 13.82 2.21 -9.08
N VAL A 392 14.03 1.62 -10.25
CA VAL A 392 13.66 0.24 -10.58
C VAL A 392 14.78 -0.37 -11.41
N GLU A 393 15.33 -1.47 -10.94
CA GLU A 393 16.38 -2.23 -11.64
C GLU A 393 15.75 -3.33 -12.50
N GLY A 394 16.50 -3.76 -13.53
CA GLY A 394 16.10 -4.88 -14.39
C GLY A 394 14.83 -4.62 -15.22
N ALA A 395 14.51 -3.35 -15.51
CA ALA A 395 13.34 -3.01 -16.32
C ALA A 395 13.55 -3.39 -17.79
N VAL A 396 12.54 -4.03 -18.39
CA VAL A 396 12.55 -4.51 -19.78
C VAL A 396 11.33 -3.97 -20.52
N LEU A 397 11.55 -3.35 -21.68
CA LEU A 397 10.49 -3.01 -22.62
C LEU A 397 10.06 -4.26 -23.37
N GLN A 398 8.78 -4.55 -23.37
CA GLN A 398 8.15 -5.65 -24.10
C GLN A 398 7.10 -5.14 -25.08
N ALA A 399 6.92 -5.89 -26.15
CA ALA A 399 5.83 -5.69 -27.10
C ALA A 399 5.02 -6.97 -27.32
N ARG A 400 3.73 -6.79 -27.66
CA ARG A 400 2.81 -7.86 -28.03
C ARG A 400 1.89 -7.41 -29.16
N THR A 401 1.80 -8.18 -30.24
CA THR A 401 0.75 -8.02 -31.24
C THR A 401 -0.58 -8.55 -30.71
N THR A 402 -1.69 -8.22 -31.36
CA THR A 402 -3.04 -8.60 -30.92
C THR A 402 -3.19 -10.09 -30.61
N THR A 403 -2.54 -10.96 -31.39
CA THR A 403 -2.62 -12.43 -31.26
C THR A 403 -1.34 -13.07 -30.72
N GLY A 404 -0.32 -12.29 -30.40
CA GLY A 404 1.00 -12.78 -30.00
C GLY A 404 1.25 -12.82 -28.50
N ALA A 405 2.33 -13.48 -28.10
CA ALA A 405 2.87 -13.42 -26.75
C ALA A 405 3.69 -12.15 -26.54
N TRP A 406 3.91 -11.76 -25.28
CA TRP A 406 4.85 -10.69 -24.93
C TRP A 406 6.28 -11.09 -25.26
N ARG A 407 6.98 -10.25 -25.99
CA ARG A 407 8.39 -10.45 -26.36
C ARG A 407 9.24 -9.30 -25.81
N ALA A 408 10.38 -9.62 -25.22
CA ALA A 408 11.37 -8.64 -24.79
C ALA A 408 11.95 -7.91 -26.00
N LEU A 409 12.02 -6.60 -25.94
CA LEU A 409 12.62 -5.76 -26.98
C LEU A 409 13.98 -5.20 -26.54
N ARG A 410 14.06 -4.64 -25.32
CA ARG A 410 15.25 -3.99 -24.80
C ARG A 410 15.20 -3.82 -23.29
N ASN A 411 16.38 -3.93 -22.66
CA ASN A 411 16.57 -3.47 -21.27
C ASN A 411 16.50 -1.95 -21.25
N VAL A 412 15.83 -1.42 -20.24
CA VAL A 412 15.56 0.01 -20.09
C VAL A 412 16.33 0.55 -18.92
N GLY A 413 17.19 1.53 -19.19
CA GLY A 413 17.79 2.36 -18.15
C GLY A 413 16.80 3.44 -17.66
N ARG A 414 17.34 4.56 -17.17
CA ARG A 414 16.50 5.64 -16.62
C ARG A 414 15.49 6.19 -17.63
N VAL A 415 15.91 6.38 -18.87
CA VAL A 415 15.05 6.77 -20.01
C VAL A 415 15.57 6.14 -21.28
N THR A 416 14.69 5.49 -22.04
CA THR A 416 15.01 4.88 -23.35
C THR A 416 13.96 5.30 -24.35
N ARG A 417 14.38 5.76 -25.53
CA ARG A 417 13.51 6.08 -26.66
C ARG A 417 13.86 5.16 -27.83
N LEU A 418 12.83 4.50 -28.38
CA LEU A 418 12.97 3.60 -29.52
C LEU A 418 11.89 3.93 -30.55
N THR A 419 12.27 3.89 -31.83
CA THR A 419 11.32 4.10 -32.94
C THR A 419 11.07 2.77 -33.62
N PHE A 420 9.78 2.41 -33.74
CA PHE A 420 9.30 1.19 -34.38
C PHE A 420 8.42 1.50 -35.59
N GLN A 421 8.33 0.58 -36.51
CA GLN A 421 7.38 0.57 -37.62
C GLN A 421 6.52 -0.69 -37.51
N PRO A 422 5.48 -0.68 -36.66
CA PRO A 422 4.70 -1.86 -36.41
C PRO A 422 3.89 -2.26 -37.64
N ARG A 423 3.92 -3.56 -37.97
CA ARG A 423 3.15 -4.13 -39.10
C ARG A 423 1.78 -4.64 -38.69
N ALA A 424 1.43 -4.62 -37.41
CA ALA A 424 0.14 -4.98 -36.84
C ALA A 424 -0.10 -4.14 -35.59
N SER A 425 -1.36 -4.08 -35.15
CA SER A 425 -1.69 -3.46 -33.85
C SER A 425 -0.88 -4.09 -32.75
N THR A 426 -0.14 -3.26 -32.00
CA THR A 426 0.90 -3.69 -31.06
C THR A 426 0.75 -2.96 -29.74
N ALA A 427 0.79 -3.67 -28.62
CA ALA A 427 0.84 -3.09 -27.28
C ALA A 427 2.28 -3.12 -26.75
N TYR A 428 2.68 -2.05 -26.07
CA TYR A 428 3.99 -1.92 -25.43
C TYR A 428 3.81 -1.81 -23.93
N ARG A 429 4.68 -2.47 -23.13
CA ARG A 429 4.72 -2.35 -21.68
C ARG A 429 6.14 -2.38 -21.15
N LEU A 430 6.34 -1.87 -19.92
CA LEU A 430 7.52 -2.15 -19.12
C LEU A 430 7.23 -3.23 -18.10
N VAL A 431 8.19 -4.11 -17.87
CA VAL A 431 8.19 -5.08 -16.78
C VAL A 431 9.50 -4.96 -15.99
N ALA A 432 9.45 -5.33 -14.74
CA ALA A 432 10.62 -5.47 -13.85
C ALA A 432 10.44 -6.72 -12.98
N PRO A 433 11.45 -7.22 -12.28
CA PRO A 433 11.31 -8.34 -11.36
C PRO A 433 10.12 -8.17 -10.42
N GLY A 434 9.23 -9.17 -10.38
CA GLY A 434 8.00 -9.14 -9.58
C GLY A 434 6.90 -8.17 -10.03
N THR A 435 7.07 -7.46 -11.17
CA THR A 435 6.10 -6.43 -11.58
C THR A 435 5.87 -6.39 -13.08
N ASN A 436 4.60 -6.37 -13.45
CA ASN A 436 4.15 -6.05 -14.80
C ASN A 436 3.56 -4.63 -14.81
N GLY A 437 4.20 -3.71 -15.51
CA GLY A 437 3.66 -2.38 -15.75
C GLY A 437 2.45 -2.40 -16.71
N PRO A 438 1.68 -1.31 -16.75
CA PRO A 438 0.55 -1.18 -17.65
C PRO A 438 0.99 -1.10 -19.12
N SER A 439 0.13 -1.53 -20.02
CA SER A 439 0.40 -1.52 -21.45
C SER A 439 -0.23 -0.33 -22.16
N VAL A 440 0.46 0.17 -23.19
CA VAL A 440 -0.06 1.18 -24.11
C VAL A 440 -0.31 0.54 -25.47
N PRO A 441 -1.56 0.43 -25.92
CA PRO A 441 -1.87 -0.10 -27.23
C PRO A 441 -1.61 0.95 -28.32
N VAL A 442 -1.09 0.50 -29.45
CA VAL A 442 -0.92 1.26 -30.69
C VAL A 442 -1.68 0.52 -31.77
N ALA A 443 -2.78 1.10 -32.22
CA ALA A 443 -3.59 0.59 -33.30
C ALA A 443 -2.93 0.91 -34.64
N VAL A 444 -2.81 -0.08 -35.51
CA VAL A 444 -2.31 0.10 -36.89
C VAL A 444 -3.44 -0.19 -37.85
N ALA A 445 -3.83 0.81 -38.63
CA ALA A 445 -4.87 0.71 -39.61
C ALA A 445 -4.31 0.62 -41.05
N PRO A 446 -4.92 -0.11 -41.97
CA PRO A 446 -4.47 -0.15 -43.35
C PRO A 446 -4.66 1.24 -44.02
N ARG A 447 -3.82 1.52 -44.98
CA ARG A 447 -4.04 2.68 -45.89
C ARG A 447 -5.11 2.31 -46.89
N VAL A 448 -6.10 3.15 -47.07
CA VAL A 448 -7.17 2.97 -48.05
C VAL A 448 -7.11 4.14 -49.00
N GLN A 449 -6.90 3.85 -50.28
CA GLN A 449 -7.02 4.80 -51.38
C GLN A 449 -8.20 4.38 -52.25
N VAL A 450 -8.99 5.35 -52.70
CA VAL A 450 -10.17 5.07 -53.52
C VAL A 450 -10.42 6.22 -54.47
N HIS A 451 -10.80 5.91 -55.69
CA HIS A 451 -11.21 6.89 -56.70
C HIS A 451 -12.25 6.30 -57.66
N ALA A 452 -12.99 7.18 -58.29
CA ALA A 452 -13.86 6.79 -59.39
C ALA A 452 -13.03 6.70 -60.67
N GLN A 453 -13.00 5.54 -61.31
CA GLN A 453 -12.32 5.37 -62.58
C GLN A 453 -13.24 5.70 -63.75
N SER A 454 -14.53 5.44 -63.60
CA SER A 454 -15.59 5.87 -64.54
C SER A 454 -16.90 6.13 -63.78
N PRO A 455 -17.96 6.69 -64.39
CA PRO A 455 -19.25 6.86 -63.72
C PRO A 455 -19.90 5.57 -63.20
N ARG A 456 -19.37 4.41 -63.62
CA ARG A 456 -19.88 3.06 -63.25
C ARG A 456 -18.83 2.17 -62.60
N LEU A 457 -17.64 2.70 -62.25
CA LEU A 457 -16.57 1.89 -61.70
C LEU A 457 -15.84 2.62 -60.61
N LEU A 458 -15.91 2.09 -59.41
CA LEU A 458 -15.11 2.49 -58.25
C LEU A 458 -13.90 1.55 -58.15
N VAL A 459 -12.71 2.08 -58.03
CA VAL A 459 -11.46 1.34 -57.80
C VAL A 459 -10.79 1.85 -56.54
N GLY A 460 -10.03 0.97 -55.91
CA GLY A 460 -9.28 1.31 -54.73
C GLY A 460 -8.28 0.28 -54.29
N ASP A 461 -7.41 0.69 -53.40
CA ASP A 461 -6.33 -0.10 -52.84
C ASP A 461 -6.38 -0.04 -51.31
N VAL A 462 -6.21 -1.22 -50.68
CA VAL A 462 -6.11 -1.38 -49.23
C VAL A 462 -4.76 -1.99 -48.91
N SER A 463 -3.85 -1.26 -48.35
CA SER A 463 -2.48 -1.67 -48.11
C SER A 463 -2.12 -1.66 -46.62
N PRO A 464 -1.64 -2.76 -46.06
CA PRO A 464 -1.56 -4.10 -46.67
C PRO A 464 -2.95 -4.69 -46.85
N ARG A 465 -3.04 -5.74 -47.70
CA ARG A 465 -4.30 -6.47 -47.86
C ARG A 465 -4.80 -6.96 -46.52
N PRO A 466 -6.01 -6.57 -46.07
CA PRO A 466 -6.56 -7.00 -44.79
C PRO A 466 -7.14 -8.43 -44.88
N ASP A 467 -7.14 -9.11 -43.74
CA ASP A 467 -7.88 -10.37 -43.57
C ASP A 467 -9.38 -10.14 -43.28
N ALA A 468 -9.87 -8.93 -43.56
CA ALA A 468 -11.19 -8.46 -43.15
C ALA A 468 -11.95 -7.87 -44.32
N SER A 469 -13.29 -7.82 -44.22
CA SER A 469 -14.18 -7.32 -45.25
C SER A 469 -14.05 -5.82 -45.47
N VAL A 470 -14.24 -5.42 -46.71
CA VAL A 470 -14.36 -4.03 -47.13
C VAL A 470 -15.83 -3.75 -47.48
N ALA A 471 -16.36 -2.62 -47.07
CA ALA A 471 -17.69 -2.17 -47.42
C ALA A 471 -17.67 -0.76 -47.99
N VAL A 472 -18.44 -0.54 -49.04
CA VAL A 472 -18.68 0.79 -49.62
C VAL A 472 -20.05 1.29 -49.19
N TRP A 473 -20.09 2.45 -48.56
CA TRP A 473 -21.29 3.10 -48.12
C TRP A 473 -21.56 4.32 -48.95
N ARG A 474 -22.82 4.66 -49.18
CA ARG A 474 -23.28 5.85 -49.86
C ARG A 474 -24.24 6.63 -48.98
N LEU A 475 -24.10 7.93 -48.95
CA LEU A 475 -25.02 8.82 -48.24
C LEU A 475 -26.31 9.00 -49.07
N VAL A 476 -27.45 8.55 -48.52
CA VAL A 476 -28.76 8.61 -49.14
C VAL A 476 -29.74 9.24 -48.16
N ARG A 477 -30.29 10.42 -48.52
CA ARG A 477 -31.25 11.16 -47.66
C ARG A 477 -30.78 11.28 -46.21
N GLY A 478 -29.52 11.69 -46.02
CA GLY A 478 -28.93 11.86 -44.69
C GLY A 478 -28.53 10.56 -43.94
N ARG A 479 -28.70 9.39 -44.55
CA ARG A 479 -28.34 8.09 -43.93
C ARG A 479 -27.31 7.34 -44.76
N TRP A 480 -26.35 6.73 -44.07
CA TRP A 480 -25.36 5.84 -44.72
C TRP A 480 -25.96 4.48 -45.01
N ARG A 481 -25.85 4.02 -46.28
CA ARG A 481 -26.29 2.71 -46.72
C ARG A 481 -25.15 1.98 -47.44
N ILE A 482 -24.96 0.70 -47.14
CA ILE A 482 -24.01 -0.14 -47.87
C ILE A 482 -24.51 -0.31 -49.28
N VAL A 483 -23.64 -0.10 -50.23
CA VAL A 483 -23.94 -0.23 -51.67
C VAL A 483 -23.07 -1.24 -52.41
N ALA A 484 -21.97 -1.68 -51.77
CA ALA A 484 -21.13 -2.74 -52.30
C ALA A 484 -20.24 -3.36 -51.19
N HIS A 485 -19.85 -4.62 -51.40
CA HIS A 485 -18.79 -5.29 -50.67
C HIS A 485 -17.69 -5.69 -51.69
N PRO A 486 -16.65 -4.86 -51.86
CA PRO A 486 -15.55 -5.16 -52.76
C PRO A 486 -14.81 -6.44 -52.40
N ILE A 487 -14.47 -7.22 -53.40
CA ILE A 487 -13.56 -8.37 -53.26
C ILE A 487 -12.16 -7.84 -53.59
N LEU A 488 -11.22 -8.04 -52.66
CA LEU A 488 -9.83 -7.67 -52.82
C LEU A 488 -9.07 -8.76 -53.60
N ASP A 489 -8.26 -8.39 -54.56
CA ASP A 489 -7.30 -9.28 -55.19
C ASP A 489 -6.10 -9.59 -54.23
N SER A 490 -5.11 -10.33 -54.74
CA SER A 490 -3.93 -10.73 -53.97
C SER A 490 -3.07 -9.53 -53.53
N THR A 491 -3.16 -8.39 -54.20
CA THR A 491 -2.42 -7.18 -53.88
C THR A 491 -3.14 -6.25 -52.89
N GLY A 492 -4.45 -6.50 -52.67
CA GLY A 492 -5.31 -5.65 -51.84
C GLY A 492 -6.08 -4.59 -52.65
N SER A 493 -6.03 -4.69 -54.00
CA SER A 493 -6.77 -3.80 -54.90
C SER A 493 -8.18 -4.36 -55.14
N PHE A 494 -9.10 -3.46 -55.46
CA PHE A 494 -10.45 -3.83 -55.88
C PHE A 494 -10.99 -2.99 -57.03
N ARG A 495 -11.85 -3.60 -57.84
CA ARG A 495 -12.60 -2.98 -58.90
C ARG A 495 -14.07 -3.33 -58.70
N THR A 496 -14.89 -2.31 -58.35
CA THR A 496 -16.29 -2.54 -58.01
C THR A 496 -17.20 -1.86 -59.00
N PRO A 497 -17.92 -2.58 -59.83
CA PRO A 497 -18.97 -1.99 -60.66
C PRO A 497 -20.04 -1.37 -59.75
N LEU A 498 -20.22 -0.07 -59.88
CA LEU A 498 -21.16 0.70 -59.05
C LEU A 498 -21.61 1.94 -59.80
N ALA A 499 -22.92 2.11 -59.99
CA ALA A 499 -23.46 3.36 -60.52
C ALA A 499 -23.22 4.51 -59.53
N LEU A 500 -22.19 5.32 -59.81
CA LEU A 500 -21.76 6.42 -58.99
C LEU A 500 -22.72 7.62 -59.14
N ARG A 501 -22.98 8.28 -58.02
CA ARG A 501 -23.84 9.47 -57.95
C ARG A 501 -23.06 10.65 -57.31
N PRO A 502 -23.44 11.89 -57.52
CA PRO A 502 -22.77 13.06 -56.95
C PRO A 502 -23.16 13.22 -55.47
N VAL A 503 -22.64 12.37 -54.64
CA VAL A 503 -22.86 12.30 -53.17
C VAL A 503 -21.59 11.79 -52.48
N ASP A 504 -21.61 11.78 -51.15
CA ASP A 504 -20.54 11.23 -50.36
C ASP A 504 -20.58 9.73 -50.31
N TYR A 505 -19.41 9.13 -50.40
CA TYR A 505 -19.13 7.71 -50.18
C TYR A 505 -18.19 7.58 -49.01
N ARG A 506 -18.32 6.46 -48.31
CA ARG A 506 -17.43 6.02 -47.23
C ARG A 506 -17.00 4.58 -47.50
N ILE A 507 -15.72 4.32 -47.44
CA ILE A 507 -15.17 2.98 -47.56
C ILE A 507 -14.67 2.60 -46.16
N THR A 508 -15.17 1.50 -45.63
CA THR A 508 -14.78 0.97 -44.34
C THR A 508 -14.08 -0.36 -44.51
N VAL A 509 -13.01 -0.57 -43.72
CA VAL A 509 -12.33 -1.84 -43.58
C VAL A 509 -12.57 -2.32 -42.16
N ALA A 510 -13.12 -3.52 -41.99
CA ALA A 510 -13.39 -4.09 -40.68
C ALA A 510 -12.09 -4.39 -39.92
N ALA A 511 -12.18 -4.53 -38.58
CA ALA A 511 -11.04 -4.93 -37.77
C ALA A 511 -10.66 -6.39 -38.03
N GLY A 512 -9.35 -6.63 -38.04
CA GLY A 512 -8.73 -7.96 -38.13
C GLY A 512 -7.40 -7.92 -37.39
N ARG A 513 -6.31 -8.37 -38.01
CA ARG A 513 -4.95 -8.14 -37.45
C ARG A 513 -4.58 -6.66 -37.38
N LEU A 514 -5.20 -5.86 -38.23
CA LEU A 514 -5.11 -4.40 -38.23
C LEU A 514 -6.36 -3.80 -37.59
N ALA A 515 -6.28 -2.54 -37.16
CA ALA A 515 -7.44 -1.82 -36.67
C ALA A 515 -8.41 -1.50 -37.80
N ALA A 516 -9.68 -1.37 -37.48
CA ALA A 516 -10.68 -0.86 -38.42
C ALA A 516 -10.30 0.54 -38.91
N THR A 517 -10.62 0.82 -40.17
CA THR A 517 -10.38 2.15 -40.78
C THR A 517 -11.51 2.56 -41.71
N GLN A 518 -11.58 3.82 -41.96
CA GLN A 518 -12.49 4.38 -42.99
C GLN A 518 -11.83 5.50 -43.75
N THR A 519 -12.24 5.65 -45.01
CA THR A 519 -11.93 6.84 -45.83
C THR A 519 -13.19 7.34 -46.48
N SER A 520 -13.21 8.60 -46.86
CA SER A 520 -14.35 9.22 -47.51
C SER A 520 -13.99 9.65 -48.95
N LEU A 521 -14.94 9.55 -49.85
CA LEU A 521 -14.84 10.02 -51.23
C LEU A 521 -16.06 10.90 -51.53
N HIS A 522 -15.82 12.16 -51.81
CA HIS A 522 -16.85 13.09 -52.24
C HIS A 522 -16.86 13.18 -53.75
N LEU A 523 -18.03 12.95 -54.39
CA LEU A 523 -18.20 13.04 -55.85
C LEU A 523 -19.18 14.15 -56.19
N THR A 524 -18.75 15.03 -57.07
CA THR A 524 -19.61 16.11 -57.64
C THR A 524 -20.09 15.74 -59.04
N ARG A 525 -21.15 16.43 -59.53
CA ARG A 525 -21.62 16.26 -60.90
C ARG A 525 -20.52 16.52 -61.93
N ARG A 526 -19.74 17.56 -61.72
CA ARG A 526 -18.61 17.95 -62.58
C ARG A 526 -17.54 16.86 -62.67
N MET A 527 -17.20 16.25 -61.54
CA MET A 527 -16.24 15.15 -61.48
C MET A 527 -16.75 13.92 -62.25
N LEU A 528 -18.02 13.57 -62.11
CA LEU A 528 -18.60 12.42 -62.83
C LEU A 528 -18.73 12.67 -64.32
N GLN A 529 -18.96 13.91 -64.77
CA GLN A 529 -18.96 14.33 -66.18
C GLN A 529 -17.57 14.24 -66.79
N SER A 530 -16.52 14.59 -66.09
CA SER A 530 -15.14 14.49 -66.58
C SER A 530 -14.61 13.08 -66.72
N LEU A 531 -15.28 12.09 -66.15
CA LEU A 531 -14.95 10.66 -66.25
C LEU A 531 -15.68 9.91 -67.38
N ARG A 532 -16.60 10.61 -68.10
CA ARG A 532 -17.25 10.11 -69.33
C ARG A 532 -16.33 10.29 -70.51
#